data_03c5c4c1d14d199e42583cd688a52c27
#
_entry.id   03c5c4c1d14d199e42583cd688a52c27
#
_cell.length_a   1.000
_cell.length_b   1.000
_cell.length_c   1.000
_cell.angle_alpha   90.00
_cell.angle_beta   90.00
_cell.angle_gamma   90.00
#
_symmetry.space_group_name_H-M   'P 1'
#
loop_
_entity.id
_entity.type
_entity.pdbx_description
1 polymer ?
#
loop_
_entity_poly.entity_id
_entity_poly.type
_entity_poly.pdbx_seq_one_letter_code
_entity_poly.pdbx_strand_id
1 'polypeptide(L)'
;PIQATQRLAIEPFLRDFRIRLTLLPLQLSDADALKPFGYDLFSGVPSTYAPVTDVPVPAEYVVGPGDRIEVQLIGSTKAKYSLVVNRDGRIMFPELGAISVSGLRIDAAKASIEQRVQEQMIGTQAIVSLGDLRSIRVFVLGEAERPGSY
;
A
#
# COMPACT_ATOMS: atom_id res chain seq x y z
N PRO A 1 62.20 37.83 34.21
CA PRO A 1 61.33 37.99 35.37
C PRO A 1 59.91 38.51 35.06
N ILE A 2 59.70 38.97 33.89
CA ILE A 2 58.38 39.59 33.48
C ILE A 2 57.31 38.57 33.08
N GLN A 3 57.67 37.35 32.72
CA GLN A 3 56.73 36.33 32.27
C GLN A 3 55.98 35.57 33.39
N ALA A 4 56.45 35.56 34.61
CA ALA A 4 55.80 34.85 35.72
C ALA A 4 54.59 35.61 36.27
N THR A 5 54.60 36.95 36.21
CA THR A 5 53.53 37.78 36.78
C THR A 5 52.30 37.88 35.88
N GLN A 6 52.45 37.69 34.58
CA GLN A 6 51.29 37.70 33.66
C GLN A 6 50.47 36.39 33.64
N ARG A 7 51.09 35.24 34.01
CA ARG A 7 50.35 33.97 34.09
C ARG A 7 49.36 33.90 35.26
N LEU A 8 49.66 34.59 36.37
CA LEU A 8 48.85 34.58 37.58
C LEU A 8 47.56 35.43 37.46
N ALA A 9 47.51 36.39 36.51
CA ALA A 9 46.36 37.26 36.32
C ALA A 9 45.29 36.67 35.40
N ILE A 10 45.63 35.65 34.63
CA ILE A 10 44.69 35.06 33.62
C ILE A 10 44.01 33.80 34.18
N GLU A 11 44.65 33.10 35.11
CA GLU A 11 44.14 31.87 35.72
C GLU A 11 42.75 32.01 36.37
N PRO A 12 42.45 33.05 37.17
CA PRO A 12 41.10 33.20 37.73
C PRO A 12 40.02 33.48 36.65
N PHE A 13 40.41 34.16 35.57
CA PHE A 13 39.45 34.48 34.49
C PHE A 13 39.08 33.23 33.65
N LEU A 14 40.02 32.34 33.44
CA LEU A 14 39.80 31.08 32.75
C LEU A 14 39.01 30.07 33.59
N ARG A 15 39.12 30.12 34.91
CA ARG A 15 38.30 29.28 35.80
C ARG A 15 36.85 29.69 35.77
N ASP A 16 36.58 30.99 35.79
CA ASP A 16 35.21 31.50 35.76
C ASP A 16 34.54 31.23 34.40
N PHE A 17 35.32 31.32 33.31
CA PHE A 17 34.84 31.03 31.99
C PHE A 17 34.51 29.52 31.80
N ARG A 18 35.31 28.62 32.38
CA ARG A 18 35.06 27.17 32.38
C ARG A 18 33.80 26.79 33.18
N ILE A 19 33.61 27.42 34.34
CA ILE A 19 32.43 27.16 35.18
C ILE A 19 31.16 27.65 34.51
N ARG A 20 31.21 28.77 33.80
CA ARG A 20 30.03 29.28 33.04
C ARG A 20 29.66 28.41 31.84
N LEU A 21 30.64 27.80 31.16
CA LEU A 21 30.36 26.88 30.06
C LEU A 21 29.81 25.52 30.53
N THR A 22 30.13 25.11 31.77
CA THR A 22 29.66 23.84 32.34
C THR A 22 28.25 23.95 32.93
N LEU A 23 27.78 25.18 33.21
CA LEU A 23 26.45 25.44 33.78
C LEU A 23 25.38 25.88 32.78
N LEU A 24 25.68 25.91 31.48
CA LEU A 24 24.68 25.94 30.43
C LEU A 24 24.44 24.49 29.97
N PRO A 25 23.48 23.77 30.53
CA PRO A 25 22.98 22.60 29.86
C PRO A 25 22.31 23.13 28.56
N LEU A 26 23.00 22.98 27.45
CA LEU A 26 22.35 22.91 26.16
C LEU A 26 21.40 21.70 26.23
N GLN A 27 20.27 21.89 26.88
CA GLN A 27 19.14 21.01 26.69
C GLN A 27 18.62 21.30 25.26
N LEU A 28 19.34 20.74 24.28
CA LEU A 28 18.70 20.41 23.03
C LEU A 28 17.65 19.37 23.42
N SER A 29 16.43 19.83 23.62
CA SER A 29 15.31 18.91 23.71
C SER A 29 15.30 18.12 22.41
N ASP A 30 15.14 16.79 22.50
CA ASP A 30 14.99 15.93 21.33
C ASP A 30 13.88 16.40 20.36
N ALA A 31 13.07 17.36 20.81
CA ALA A 31 12.06 18.03 19.99
C ALA A 31 12.62 18.91 18.85
N ASP A 32 13.89 19.41 19.01
CA ASP A 32 14.56 20.25 18.01
C ASP A 32 15.53 19.48 17.10
N ALA A 33 15.59 18.17 17.21
CA ALA A 33 16.34 17.37 16.24
C ALA A 33 15.73 17.58 14.86
N LEU A 34 16.50 18.23 13.95
CA LEU A 34 16.10 18.44 12.57
C LEU A 34 15.87 17.08 11.91
N LYS A 35 14.60 16.70 11.77
CA LYS A 35 14.24 15.49 11.03
C LYS A 35 14.26 15.78 9.55
N PRO A 36 14.79 14.88 8.72
CA PRO A 36 14.69 15.01 7.27
C PRO A 36 13.23 15.22 6.86
N PHE A 37 13.00 16.14 5.92
CA PHE A 37 11.65 16.38 5.40
C PHE A 37 11.02 15.08 4.90
N GLY A 38 9.81 14.76 5.37
CA GLY A 38 9.10 13.56 4.99
C GLY A 38 9.49 12.28 5.76
N TYR A 39 10.45 12.33 6.70
CA TYR A 39 10.86 11.15 7.46
C TYR A 39 9.68 10.50 8.20
N ASP A 40 8.82 11.30 8.81
CA ASP A 40 7.65 10.82 9.56
C ASP A 40 6.60 10.19 8.62
N LEU A 41 6.57 10.59 7.34
CA LEU A 41 5.68 10.02 6.32
C LEU A 41 6.03 8.56 6.01
N PHE A 42 7.32 8.22 6.07
CA PHE A 42 7.83 6.89 5.77
C PHE A 42 8.12 6.04 7.00
N SER A 43 8.22 6.64 8.17
CA SER A 43 8.45 5.93 9.45
C SER A 43 7.16 5.48 10.12
N GLY A 44 6.02 6.06 9.74
CA GLY A 44 4.71 5.67 10.24
C GLY A 44 4.34 4.25 9.80
N VAL A 45 3.79 3.46 10.72
CA VAL A 45 3.07 2.24 10.33
C VAL A 45 1.98 2.67 9.37
N PRO A 46 1.94 2.14 8.13
CA PRO A 46 0.86 2.48 7.22
C PRO A 46 -0.45 2.16 7.93
N SER A 47 -1.27 3.19 8.16
CA SER A 47 -2.65 2.99 8.58
C SER A 47 -3.38 2.39 7.38
N THR A 48 -3.24 1.09 7.20
CA THR A 48 -4.04 0.35 6.26
C THR A 48 -5.46 0.39 6.82
N TYR A 49 -6.31 1.18 6.21
CA TYR A 49 -7.73 0.89 6.33
C TYR A 49 -7.88 -0.55 5.83
N ALA A 50 -8.30 -1.45 6.71
CA ALA A 50 -8.60 -2.81 6.31
C ALA A 50 -9.52 -2.72 5.09
N PRO A 51 -9.20 -3.39 3.97
CA PRO A 51 -10.06 -3.34 2.81
C PRO A 51 -11.44 -3.82 3.27
N VAL A 52 -12.45 -3.00 3.03
CA VAL A 52 -13.83 -3.37 3.34
C VAL A 52 -14.19 -4.46 2.33
N THR A 53 -14.16 -5.70 2.77
CA THR A 53 -14.30 -6.90 1.92
C THR A 53 -15.73 -7.13 1.43
N ASP A 54 -16.73 -6.48 2.04
CA ASP A 54 -18.15 -6.75 1.78
C ASP A 54 -18.89 -5.57 1.10
N VAL A 55 -18.19 -4.66 0.43
CA VAL A 55 -18.87 -3.60 -0.34
C VAL A 55 -19.41 -4.18 -1.64
N PRO A 56 -20.71 -4.05 -1.92
CA PRO A 56 -21.26 -4.44 -3.22
C PRO A 56 -20.53 -3.72 -4.34
N VAL A 57 -20.06 -4.48 -5.32
CA VAL A 57 -19.34 -3.92 -6.45
C VAL A 57 -20.32 -3.21 -7.37
N PRO A 58 -20.08 -1.94 -7.75
CA PRO A 58 -20.92 -1.23 -8.72
C PRO A 58 -20.99 -1.98 -10.05
N ALA A 59 -22.15 -1.97 -10.71
CA ALA A 59 -22.34 -2.60 -12.03
C ALA A 59 -21.37 -2.04 -13.10
N GLU A 60 -20.86 -0.85 -12.87
CA GLU A 60 -19.91 -0.16 -13.77
C GLU A 60 -18.45 -0.56 -13.52
N TYR A 61 -18.19 -1.44 -12.55
CA TYR A 61 -16.84 -1.86 -12.22
C TYR A 61 -16.15 -2.50 -13.42
N VAL A 62 -14.92 -2.03 -13.69
CA VAL A 62 -14.07 -2.53 -14.77
C VAL A 62 -13.01 -3.47 -14.18
N VAL A 63 -13.05 -4.71 -14.65
CA VAL A 63 -12.14 -5.77 -14.23
C VAL A 63 -10.70 -5.42 -14.64
N GLY A 64 -9.76 -5.66 -13.75
CA GLY A 64 -8.35 -5.39 -13.99
C GLY A 64 -7.38 -6.41 -13.35
N PRO A 65 -6.09 -6.30 -13.65
CA PRO A 65 -5.07 -7.18 -13.07
C PRO A 65 -5.10 -7.13 -11.54
N GLY A 66 -5.05 -8.31 -10.91
CA GLY A 66 -5.12 -8.48 -9.46
C GLY A 66 -6.51 -8.77 -8.91
N ASP A 67 -7.57 -8.54 -9.68
CA ASP A 67 -8.92 -8.91 -9.27
C ASP A 67 -9.07 -10.44 -9.25
N ARG A 68 -9.89 -10.93 -8.33
CA ARG A 68 -10.21 -12.34 -8.21
C ARG A 68 -11.61 -12.62 -8.73
N ILE A 69 -11.72 -13.59 -9.61
CA ILE A 69 -13.00 -14.05 -10.19
C ILE A 69 -13.26 -15.46 -9.68
N GLU A 70 -14.39 -15.66 -9.07
CA GLU A 70 -14.87 -16.97 -8.66
C GLU A 70 -15.83 -17.51 -9.70
N VAL A 71 -15.55 -18.73 -10.17
CA VAL A 71 -16.36 -19.45 -11.15
C VAL A 71 -16.81 -20.75 -10.55
N GLN A 72 -18.11 -20.94 -10.46
CA GLN A 72 -18.72 -22.20 -10.04
C GLN A 72 -19.35 -22.88 -11.25
N LEU A 73 -18.90 -24.07 -11.55
CA LEU A 73 -19.47 -24.92 -12.60
C LEU A 73 -20.56 -25.81 -12.02
N ILE A 74 -21.70 -25.88 -12.74
CA ILE A 74 -22.86 -26.67 -12.40
C ILE A 74 -23.32 -27.44 -13.64
N GLY A 75 -23.67 -28.71 -13.46
CA GLY A 75 -24.12 -29.58 -14.56
C GLY A 75 -23.32 -30.86 -14.62
N SER A 76 -22.85 -31.22 -15.80
CA SER A 76 -22.05 -32.41 -16.03
C SER A 76 -20.72 -32.38 -15.27
N THR A 77 -20.11 -31.22 -15.17
CA THR A 77 -18.94 -30.97 -14.33
C THR A 77 -19.33 -30.08 -13.18
N LYS A 78 -18.96 -30.48 -11.95
CA LYS A 78 -19.16 -29.69 -10.72
C LYS A 78 -17.79 -29.33 -10.17
N ALA A 79 -17.44 -28.04 -10.26
CA ALA A 79 -16.17 -27.52 -9.75
C ALA A 79 -16.29 -26.07 -9.32
N LYS A 80 -15.44 -25.62 -8.40
CA LYS A 80 -15.29 -24.23 -8.01
C LYS A 80 -13.86 -23.78 -8.26
N TYR A 81 -13.69 -22.72 -9.01
CA TYR A 81 -12.40 -22.11 -9.32
C TYR A 81 -12.33 -20.70 -8.77
N SER A 82 -11.17 -20.36 -8.22
CA SER A 82 -10.82 -19.01 -7.80
C SER A 82 -9.66 -18.54 -8.68
N LEU A 83 -9.96 -17.66 -9.64
CA LEU A 83 -9.03 -17.27 -10.69
C LEU A 83 -8.62 -15.82 -10.50
N VAL A 84 -7.31 -15.56 -10.53
CA VAL A 84 -6.76 -14.20 -10.42
C VAL A 84 -6.46 -13.68 -11.82
N VAL A 85 -6.89 -12.45 -12.10
CA VAL A 85 -6.55 -11.75 -13.34
C VAL A 85 -5.05 -11.43 -13.33
N ASN A 86 -4.31 -11.98 -14.29
CA ASN A 86 -2.87 -11.76 -14.41
C ASN A 86 -2.53 -10.36 -14.95
N ARG A 87 -1.24 -10.03 -15.03
CA ARG A 87 -0.77 -8.73 -15.54
C ARG A 87 -1.13 -8.47 -17.00
N ASP A 88 -1.33 -9.54 -17.78
CA ASP A 88 -1.74 -9.45 -19.19
C ASP A 88 -3.27 -9.25 -19.32
N GLY A 89 -3.98 -9.13 -18.21
CA GLY A 89 -5.43 -8.95 -18.20
C GLY A 89 -6.24 -10.20 -18.50
N ARG A 90 -5.66 -11.38 -18.28
CA ARG A 90 -6.29 -12.68 -18.56
C ARG A 90 -6.43 -13.50 -17.28
N ILE A 91 -7.46 -14.33 -17.23
CA ILE A 91 -7.59 -15.41 -16.26
C ILE A 91 -7.14 -16.72 -16.91
N MET A 92 -6.49 -17.58 -16.13
CA MET A 92 -6.08 -18.91 -16.58
C MET A 92 -7.09 -19.93 -16.08
N PHE A 93 -8.00 -20.32 -16.95
CA PHE A 93 -8.99 -21.34 -16.64
C PHE A 93 -8.40 -22.72 -16.95
N PRO A 94 -8.37 -23.68 -16.01
CA PRO A 94 -7.63 -24.95 -16.21
C PRO A 94 -8.05 -25.75 -17.46
N GLU A 95 -9.35 -25.75 -17.78
CA GLU A 95 -9.89 -26.58 -18.88
C GLU A 95 -10.11 -25.77 -20.17
N LEU A 96 -10.29 -24.43 -20.05
CA LEU A 96 -10.62 -23.56 -21.18
C LEU A 96 -9.45 -22.69 -21.65
N GLY A 97 -8.32 -22.75 -20.92
CA GLY A 97 -7.15 -21.93 -21.21
C GLY A 97 -7.28 -20.46 -20.77
N ALA A 98 -6.61 -19.56 -21.50
CA ALA A 98 -6.57 -18.14 -21.16
C ALA A 98 -7.81 -17.41 -21.71
N ILE A 99 -8.53 -16.68 -20.83
CA ILE A 99 -9.67 -15.84 -21.17
C ILE A 99 -9.32 -14.38 -20.84
N SER A 100 -9.47 -13.49 -21.83
CA SER A 100 -9.22 -12.05 -21.63
C SER A 100 -10.44 -11.40 -20.98
N VAL A 101 -10.22 -10.75 -19.84
CA VAL A 101 -11.28 -10.13 -19.01
C VAL A 101 -10.98 -8.71 -18.59
N SER A 102 -9.73 -8.29 -18.64
CA SER A 102 -9.33 -6.93 -18.26
C SER A 102 -9.88 -5.87 -19.20
N GLY A 103 -10.30 -4.75 -18.63
CA GLY A 103 -10.92 -3.67 -19.39
C GLY A 103 -12.40 -3.87 -19.69
N LEU A 104 -12.95 -5.06 -19.40
CA LEU A 104 -14.38 -5.31 -19.54
C LEU A 104 -15.11 -4.89 -18.26
N ARG A 105 -16.35 -4.43 -18.40
CA ARG A 105 -17.26 -4.27 -17.27
C ARG A 105 -17.58 -5.66 -16.71
N ILE A 106 -17.86 -5.73 -15.42
CA ILE A 106 -18.07 -7.00 -14.72
C ILE A 106 -19.14 -7.88 -15.41
N ASP A 107 -20.21 -7.28 -15.88
CA ASP A 107 -21.30 -8.02 -16.56
C ASP A 107 -20.82 -8.62 -17.90
N ALA A 108 -20.03 -7.85 -18.68
CA ALA A 108 -19.45 -8.32 -19.92
C ALA A 108 -18.40 -9.42 -19.69
N ALA A 109 -17.59 -9.29 -18.62
CA ALA A 109 -16.63 -10.32 -18.24
C ALA A 109 -17.33 -11.63 -17.85
N LYS A 110 -18.41 -11.56 -17.06
CA LYS A 110 -19.24 -12.71 -16.69
C LYS A 110 -19.78 -13.40 -17.95
N ALA A 111 -20.45 -12.64 -18.82
CA ALA A 111 -21.02 -13.17 -20.05
C ALA A 111 -19.96 -13.85 -20.94
N SER A 112 -18.77 -13.26 -21.05
CA SER A 112 -17.67 -13.83 -21.82
C SER A 112 -17.19 -15.18 -21.26
N ILE A 113 -17.09 -15.31 -19.93
CA ILE A 113 -16.70 -16.56 -19.29
C ILE A 113 -17.81 -17.61 -19.44
N GLU A 114 -19.05 -17.25 -19.17
CA GLU A 114 -20.22 -18.14 -19.30
C GLU A 114 -20.38 -18.67 -20.72
N GLN A 115 -20.23 -17.79 -21.70
CA GLN A 115 -20.27 -18.19 -23.12
C GLN A 115 -19.16 -19.19 -23.45
N ARG A 116 -17.93 -18.93 -23.00
CA ARG A 116 -16.80 -19.82 -23.26
C ARG A 116 -17.01 -21.20 -22.63
N VAL A 117 -17.55 -21.24 -21.40
CA VAL A 117 -17.92 -22.50 -20.74
C VAL A 117 -18.97 -23.25 -21.53
N GLN A 118 -20.03 -22.59 -21.97
CA GLN A 118 -21.12 -23.21 -22.77
C GLN A 118 -20.63 -23.76 -24.11
N GLU A 119 -19.71 -23.06 -24.78
CA GLU A 119 -19.16 -23.48 -26.07
C GLU A 119 -18.27 -24.71 -25.97
N GLN A 120 -17.51 -24.85 -24.90
CA GLN A 120 -16.45 -25.88 -24.75
C GLN A 120 -16.83 -27.01 -23.78
N MET A 121 -17.78 -26.77 -22.87
CA MET A 121 -18.18 -27.73 -21.84
C MET A 121 -19.67 -28.09 -21.96
N ILE A 122 -19.97 -29.07 -22.78
CA ILE A 122 -21.37 -29.49 -23.06
C ILE A 122 -22.06 -29.94 -21.75
N GLY A 123 -23.24 -29.37 -21.50
CA GLY A 123 -24.07 -29.68 -20.33
C GLY A 123 -23.55 -29.08 -19.00
N THR A 124 -22.64 -28.10 -19.09
CA THR A 124 -22.11 -27.38 -17.93
C THR A 124 -22.49 -25.90 -18.02
N GLN A 125 -22.95 -25.33 -16.91
CA GLN A 125 -23.20 -23.90 -16.76
C GLN A 125 -22.19 -23.30 -15.78
N ALA A 126 -21.77 -22.08 -16.03
CA ALA A 126 -20.93 -21.33 -15.09
C ALA A 126 -21.74 -20.28 -14.36
N ILE A 127 -21.55 -20.16 -13.05
CA ILE A 127 -21.97 -19.02 -12.25
C ILE A 127 -20.70 -18.25 -11.91
N VAL A 128 -20.64 -17.00 -12.38
CA VAL A 128 -19.46 -16.15 -12.22
C VAL A 128 -19.75 -15.05 -11.21
N SER A 129 -18.90 -14.93 -10.19
CA SER A 129 -18.93 -13.87 -9.19
C SER A 129 -17.56 -13.22 -9.07
N LEU A 130 -17.55 -11.97 -8.62
CA LEU A 130 -16.30 -11.30 -8.27
C LEU A 130 -15.99 -11.65 -6.82
N GLY A 131 -14.75 -12.09 -6.57
CA GLY A 131 -14.23 -12.34 -5.24
C GLY A 131 -13.53 -11.10 -4.69
N ASP A 132 -12.34 -11.30 -4.11
CA ASP A 132 -11.55 -10.19 -3.58
C ASP A 132 -11.15 -9.21 -4.70
N LEU A 133 -11.37 -7.93 -4.44
CA LEU A 133 -10.93 -6.87 -5.33
C LEU A 133 -9.45 -6.57 -5.13
N ARG A 134 -8.80 -6.09 -6.18
CA ARG A 134 -7.46 -5.55 -6.07
C ARG A 134 -7.43 -4.38 -5.10
N SER A 135 -6.44 -4.34 -4.22
CA SER A 135 -6.13 -3.16 -3.41
C SER A 135 -5.14 -2.25 -4.16
N ILE A 136 -5.38 -0.95 -4.11
CA ILE A 136 -4.45 0.06 -4.60
C ILE A 136 -3.95 0.87 -3.40
N ARG A 137 -2.67 1.20 -3.40
CA ARG A 137 -2.13 2.11 -2.40
C ARG A 137 -2.08 3.51 -2.98
N VAL A 138 -2.73 4.45 -2.30
CA VAL A 138 -2.77 5.86 -2.71
C VAL A 138 -1.88 6.65 -1.76
N PHE A 139 -0.96 7.45 -2.32
CA PHE A 139 -0.15 8.39 -1.56
C PHE A 139 -0.75 9.79 -1.70
N VAL A 140 -1.14 10.38 -0.57
CA VAL A 140 -1.61 11.76 -0.50
C VAL A 140 -0.45 12.61 0.01
N LEU A 141 0.03 13.53 -0.83
CA LEU A 141 1.17 14.40 -0.56
C LEU A 141 0.74 15.88 -0.70
N GLY A 142 1.50 16.77 -0.07
CA GLY A 142 1.25 18.22 -0.12
C GLY A 142 0.38 18.74 1.02
N GLU A 143 -0.34 19.83 0.78
CA GLU A 143 -1.18 20.53 1.78
C GLU A 143 -2.52 19.81 2.01
N ALA A 144 -2.47 18.53 2.29
CA ALA A 144 -3.65 17.75 2.67
C ALA A 144 -3.83 17.79 4.20
N GLU A 145 -5.05 17.72 4.68
CA GLU A 145 -5.37 17.69 6.12
C GLU A 145 -4.66 16.53 6.83
N ARG A 146 -4.53 15.39 6.13
CA ARG A 146 -3.79 14.22 6.60
C ARG A 146 -2.99 13.62 5.44
N PRO A 147 -1.76 14.07 5.21
CA PRO A 147 -0.89 13.42 4.24
C PRO A 147 -0.51 12.02 4.72
N GLY A 148 -0.42 11.05 3.80
CA GLY A 148 -0.12 9.66 4.15
C GLY A 148 -0.34 8.68 3.01
N SER A 149 -0.19 7.40 3.31
CA SER A 149 -0.53 6.30 2.41
C SER A 149 -1.85 5.64 2.85
N TYR A 150 -2.76 5.46 1.94
CA TYR A 150 -4.09 4.89 2.11
C TYR A 150 -4.28 3.69 1.21
#